data_62f1e7019aadf9cc3eb403755bdc8b3c
#
_entry.id   62f1e7019aadf9cc3eb403755bdc8b3c
#
_cell.length_a   1.000
_cell.length_b   1.000
_cell.length_c   1.000
_cell.angle_alpha   90.00
_cell.angle_beta   90.00
_cell.angle_gamma   90.00
#
_symmetry.space_group_name_H-M   'P 1'
#
loop_
_entity.id
_entity.type
_entity.pdbx_description
1 polymer ?
#
loop_
_entity_poly.entity_id
_entity_poly.type
_entity_poly.pdbx_seq_one_letter_code
_entity_poly.pdbx_strand_id
1 'polypeptide(L)'
;MNIINIALNEFKRTIRDIRTLVFMLAFPIVLMLILGTALSSTFDKNIKIGKINVLYTEKNDNSFSAPFQNFIKEAKKQDIHFSKASESTDGKRAVKQNQYDAYVEVTDKGIQFYGSERNSIQASMVEGMLIAFTDKYNLITEVAKEKPEQVQAVLASTSSDYVKETSLNADKAPGSMDYYAMAMTTMIALYSAISASSLIRGERRRNTAIRLAIAPINKMEIFLGKILGGIGINFVCILLVMTFSRFAFGANWGSHPGIVVLILFTLVFLAVSFGLGLSYIIKTDQGMQTIVMIVLQLAAFFGGAYFRIDNADGFLKIMMNLSPLTWARDALTKIIYNNDLTAALPAISLNIGIAIVFLLIAIVAFRKREGL
;
A
#
# COMPACT_ATOMS: atom_id res chain seq x y z
N MET A 1 -27.29 -32.00 -12.88
CA MET A 1 -26.63 -31.85 -14.21
C MET A 1 -26.86 -30.46 -14.82
N ASN A 2 -28.02 -29.85 -14.61
CA ASN A 2 -28.35 -28.53 -15.17
C ASN A 2 -27.47 -27.39 -14.64
N ILE A 3 -27.18 -27.34 -13.34
CA ILE A 3 -26.39 -26.27 -12.69
C ILE A 3 -25.00 -26.13 -13.34
N ILE A 4 -24.30 -27.26 -13.54
CA ILE A 4 -22.96 -27.26 -14.15
C ILE A 4 -23.02 -26.79 -15.62
N ASN A 5 -24.02 -27.24 -16.37
CA ASN A 5 -24.19 -26.82 -17.76
C ASN A 5 -24.48 -25.32 -17.86
N ILE A 6 -25.27 -24.77 -16.95
CA ILE A 6 -25.56 -23.33 -16.89
C ILE A 6 -24.29 -22.56 -16.51
N ALA A 7 -23.52 -23.04 -15.53
CA ALA A 7 -22.26 -22.44 -15.11
C ALA A 7 -21.24 -22.43 -16.27
N LEU A 8 -21.10 -23.55 -17.00
CA LEU A 8 -20.23 -23.64 -18.17
C LEU A 8 -20.67 -22.72 -19.33
N ASN A 9 -22.00 -22.57 -19.52
CA ASN A 9 -22.51 -21.64 -20.52
C ASN A 9 -22.22 -20.18 -20.15
N GLU A 10 -22.37 -19.80 -18.88
CA GLU A 10 -22.01 -18.45 -18.41
C GLU A 10 -20.51 -18.19 -18.58
N PHE A 11 -19.69 -19.17 -18.23
CA PHE A 11 -18.23 -19.13 -18.42
C PHE A 11 -17.85 -18.94 -19.88
N LYS A 12 -18.36 -19.78 -20.79
CA LYS A 12 -18.12 -19.68 -22.24
C LYS A 12 -18.61 -18.35 -22.80
N ARG A 13 -19.72 -17.84 -22.30
CA ARG A 13 -20.28 -16.56 -22.72
C ARG A 13 -19.36 -15.40 -22.40
N THR A 14 -18.83 -15.37 -21.18
CA THR A 14 -17.91 -14.30 -20.74
C THR A 14 -16.59 -14.38 -21.50
N ILE A 15 -16.06 -15.57 -21.76
CA ILE A 15 -14.83 -15.73 -22.59
C ILE A 15 -15.05 -15.21 -24.02
N ARG A 16 -16.23 -15.38 -24.59
CA ARG A 16 -16.54 -14.89 -25.94
C ARG A 16 -16.69 -13.38 -26.03
N ASP A 17 -16.93 -12.72 -24.90
CA ASP A 17 -16.90 -11.25 -24.83
C ASP A 17 -15.46 -10.75 -24.64
N ILE A 18 -14.68 -10.90 -25.71
CA ILE A 18 -13.25 -10.57 -25.75
C ILE A 18 -13.01 -9.12 -25.32
N ARG A 19 -13.88 -8.18 -25.67
CA ARG A 19 -13.73 -6.76 -25.32
C ARG A 19 -13.73 -6.58 -23.82
N THR A 20 -14.77 -7.07 -23.15
CA THR A 20 -14.88 -7.00 -21.67
C THR A 20 -13.73 -7.73 -21.00
N LEU A 21 -13.34 -8.90 -21.49
CA LEU A 21 -12.27 -9.70 -20.90
C LEU A 21 -10.90 -9.02 -21.03
N VAL A 22 -10.60 -8.47 -22.22
CA VAL A 22 -9.34 -7.72 -22.42
C VAL A 22 -9.27 -6.51 -21.52
N PHE A 23 -10.33 -5.70 -21.42
CA PHE A 23 -10.33 -4.56 -20.50
C PHE A 23 -10.20 -4.99 -19.05
N MET A 24 -10.85 -6.07 -18.64
CA MET A 24 -10.79 -6.60 -17.29
C MET A 24 -9.39 -7.09 -16.89
N LEU A 25 -8.63 -7.64 -17.84
CA LEU A 25 -7.26 -8.11 -17.60
C LEU A 25 -6.22 -7.01 -17.84
N ALA A 26 -6.34 -6.27 -18.96
CA ALA A 26 -5.33 -5.28 -19.34
C ALA A 26 -5.28 -4.08 -18.38
N PHE A 27 -6.43 -3.57 -17.94
CA PHE A 27 -6.49 -2.39 -17.10
C PHE A 27 -5.68 -2.53 -15.80
N PRO A 28 -5.85 -3.61 -14.99
CA PRO A 28 -5.05 -3.79 -13.79
C PRO A 28 -3.58 -4.05 -14.06
N ILE A 29 -3.26 -4.76 -15.15
CA ILE A 29 -1.86 -5.03 -15.54
C ILE A 29 -1.16 -3.72 -15.90
N VAL A 30 -1.82 -2.85 -16.67
CA VAL A 30 -1.30 -1.52 -17.02
C VAL A 30 -1.14 -0.64 -15.78
N LEU A 31 -2.15 -0.63 -14.89
CA LEU A 31 -2.05 0.10 -13.63
C LEU A 31 -0.91 -0.42 -12.74
N MET A 32 -0.74 -1.73 -12.64
CA MET A 32 0.36 -2.36 -11.91
C MET A 32 1.71 -1.87 -12.44
N LEU A 33 1.88 -1.85 -13.75
CA LEU A 33 3.10 -1.37 -14.39
C LEU A 33 3.32 0.13 -14.14
N ILE A 34 2.30 0.96 -14.36
CA ILE A 34 2.41 2.41 -14.18
C ILE A 34 2.68 2.75 -12.72
N LEU A 35 1.87 2.27 -11.79
CA LEU A 35 2.02 2.60 -10.37
C LEU A 35 3.25 1.94 -9.75
N GLY A 36 3.56 0.71 -10.13
CA GLY A 36 4.73 -0.02 -9.68
C GLY A 36 6.05 0.65 -10.08
N THR A 37 6.10 1.25 -11.26
CA THR A 37 7.29 1.99 -11.73
C THR A 37 7.30 3.44 -11.23
N ALA A 38 6.19 4.16 -11.36
CA ALA A 38 6.11 5.58 -11.00
C ALA A 38 6.29 5.84 -9.49
N LEU A 39 5.82 4.91 -8.65
CA LEU A 39 5.89 5.03 -7.20
C LEU A 39 6.99 4.16 -6.57
N SER A 40 7.93 3.64 -7.37
CA SER A 40 9.05 2.81 -6.86
C SER A 40 9.87 3.53 -5.79
N SER A 41 10.13 4.83 -5.97
CA SER A 41 10.87 5.64 -5.00
C SER A 41 10.21 5.74 -3.62
N THR A 42 8.88 5.60 -3.54
CA THR A 42 8.14 5.61 -2.27
C THR A 42 8.36 4.32 -1.46
N PHE A 43 8.78 3.24 -2.13
CA PHE A 43 9.07 1.94 -1.51
C PHE A 43 10.57 1.74 -1.24
N ASP A 44 11.43 2.57 -1.79
CA ASP A 44 12.87 2.53 -1.53
C ASP A 44 13.12 2.91 -0.06
N LYS A 45 13.57 1.94 0.73
CA LYS A 45 14.01 2.16 2.11
C LYS A 45 15.26 3.04 2.21
N ASN A 46 16.05 3.09 1.15
CA ASN A 46 17.13 4.03 1.01
C ASN A 46 16.52 5.37 0.55
N ILE A 47 16.13 6.19 1.49
CA ILE A 47 15.92 7.61 1.23
C ILE A 47 17.28 8.07 0.69
N LYS A 48 17.40 8.24 -0.63
CA LYS A 48 18.52 8.99 -1.21
C LYS A 48 18.32 10.42 -0.70
N ILE A 49 18.90 10.66 0.45
CA ILE A 49 18.92 11.99 1.03
C ILE A 49 19.77 12.77 0.04
N GLY A 50 19.12 13.66 -0.70
CA GLY A 50 19.80 14.56 -1.60
C GLY A 50 20.86 15.35 -0.82
N LYS A 51 21.74 16.05 -1.54
CA LYS A 51 22.74 16.92 -0.90
C LYS A 51 22.04 17.82 0.12
N ILE A 52 22.45 17.70 1.38
CA ILE A 52 21.94 18.54 2.47
C ILE A 52 22.77 19.81 2.50
N ASN A 53 22.12 20.96 2.35
CA ASN A 53 22.79 22.26 2.39
C ASN A 53 22.50 22.95 3.72
N VAL A 54 23.54 23.15 4.49
CA VAL A 54 23.47 23.78 5.82
C VAL A 54 24.20 25.13 5.76
N LEU A 55 23.52 26.19 6.18
CA LEU A 55 24.14 27.49 6.36
C LEU A 55 24.66 27.59 7.80
N TYR A 56 25.85 28.14 8.04
CA TYR A 56 26.31 28.35 9.39
C TYR A 56 26.96 29.72 9.59
N THR A 57 26.82 30.23 10.80
CA THR A 57 27.57 31.41 11.28
C THR A 57 28.40 31.04 12.49
N GLU A 58 29.60 31.59 12.57
CA GLU A 58 30.53 31.40 13.66
C GLU A 58 30.89 32.79 14.21
N LYS A 59 30.52 33.05 15.46
CA LYS A 59 30.83 34.31 16.14
C LYS A 59 32.12 34.14 16.95
N ASN A 60 33.20 34.79 16.47
CA ASN A 60 34.53 34.83 17.06
C ASN A 60 35.27 33.49 17.20
N ASP A 61 36.61 33.56 17.33
CA ASP A 61 37.52 32.42 17.54
C ASP A 61 37.22 31.77 18.91
N ASN A 62 36.38 30.77 18.91
CA ASN A 62 35.96 29.99 20.10
C ASN A 62 36.78 28.71 20.18
N SER A 63 36.84 28.12 21.39
CA SER A 63 37.36 26.76 21.60
C SER A 63 36.67 25.71 20.75
N PHE A 64 35.45 25.99 20.26
CA PHE A 64 34.64 25.16 19.36
C PHE A 64 35.06 25.24 17.88
N SER A 65 35.73 26.30 17.44
CA SER A 65 35.95 26.55 16.02
C SER A 65 36.76 25.43 15.32
N ALA A 66 37.87 25.01 15.89
CA ALA A 66 38.70 23.97 15.29
C ALA A 66 38.02 22.58 15.29
N PRO A 67 37.39 22.10 16.38
CA PRO A 67 36.58 20.88 16.38
C PRO A 67 35.41 20.93 15.40
N PHE A 68 34.73 22.07 15.28
CA PHE A 68 33.59 22.23 14.38
C PHE A 68 34.00 22.19 12.91
N GLN A 69 35.13 22.78 12.56
CA GLN A 69 35.68 22.69 11.20
C GLN A 69 36.06 21.25 10.82
N ASN A 70 36.55 20.44 11.76
CA ASN A 70 36.78 19.02 11.55
C ASN A 70 35.46 18.25 11.37
N PHE A 71 34.46 18.57 12.15
CA PHE A 71 33.08 18.01 12.00
C PHE A 71 32.52 18.32 10.59
N ILE A 72 32.66 19.57 10.10
CA ILE A 72 32.24 19.96 8.74
C ILE A 72 32.93 19.10 7.68
N LYS A 73 34.25 18.84 7.82
CA LYS A 73 35.02 18.02 6.87
C LYS A 73 34.50 16.57 6.83
N GLU A 74 34.16 16.01 7.99
CA GLU A 74 33.58 14.66 8.08
C GLU A 74 32.16 14.61 7.53
N ALA A 75 31.32 15.58 7.87
CA ALA A 75 29.96 15.71 7.35
C ALA A 75 29.90 15.81 5.81
N LYS A 76 30.90 16.48 5.22
CA LYS A 76 31.03 16.58 3.76
C LYS A 76 31.22 15.23 3.08
N LYS A 77 31.83 14.24 3.74
CA LYS A 77 31.96 12.87 3.22
C LYS A 77 30.60 12.13 3.13
N GLN A 78 29.59 12.64 3.84
CA GLN A 78 28.22 12.11 3.87
C GLN A 78 27.24 12.98 3.06
N ASP A 79 27.73 13.71 2.04
CA ASP A 79 26.93 14.61 1.19
C ASP A 79 26.23 15.77 1.95
N ILE A 80 26.72 16.15 3.14
CA ILE A 80 26.23 17.31 3.89
C ILE A 80 27.18 18.49 3.67
N HIS A 81 26.68 19.53 3.03
CA HIS A 81 27.45 20.71 2.64
C HIS A 81 27.19 21.88 3.57
N PHE A 82 28.19 22.27 4.35
CA PHE A 82 28.14 23.46 5.19
C PHE A 82 28.69 24.67 4.42
N SER A 83 27.91 25.73 4.35
CA SER A 83 28.31 27.02 3.74
C SER A 83 28.35 28.10 4.81
N LYS A 84 29.41 28.87 4.88
CA LYS A 84 29.51 29.98 5.84
C LYS A 84 28.65 31.14 5.37
N ALA A 85 27.79 31.66 6.25
CA ALA A 85 26.96 32.81 5.96
C ALA A 85 27.85 34.09 5.88
N SER A 86 27.50 34.98 4.96
CA SER A 86 28.06 36.32 4.95
C SER A 86 27.43 37.20 6.03
N GLU A 87 28.10 38.25 6.48
CA GLU A 87 27.61 39.16 7.52
C GLU A 87 26.22 39.78 7.21
N SER A 88 25.88 39.87 5.94
CA SER A 88 24.59 40.41 5.47
C SER A 88 23.46 39.37 5.33
N THR A 89 23.75 38.07 5.58
CA THR A 89 22.79 37.00 5.33
C THR A 89 22.01 36.63 6.59
N ASP A 90 20.71 36.85 6.58
CA ASP A 90 19.81 36.34 7.63
C ASP A 90 19.56 34.84 7.41
N GLY A 91 20.30 33.99 8.15
CA GLY A 91 20.24 32.53 8.05
C GLY A 91 18.85 31.97 8.36
N LYS A 92 18.12 32.57 9.32
CA LYS A 92 16.76 32.13 9.68
C LYS A 92 15.79 32.37 8.55
N ARG A 93 15.94 33.51 7.85
CA ARG A 93 15.14 33.84 6.68
C ARG A 93 15.45 32.94 5.49
N ALA A 94 16.72 32.58 5.28
CA ALA A 94 17.14 31.69 4.21
C ALA A 94 16.54 30.26 4.37
N VAL A 95 16.46 29.76 5.61
CA VAL A 95 15.80 28.49 5.91
C VAL A 95 14.28 28.58 5.70
N LYS A 96 13.63 29.65 6.17
CA LYS A 96 12.18 29.87 5.94
C LYS A 96 11.85 29.97 4.44
N GLN A 97 12.75 30.47 3.61
CA GLN A 97 12.60 30.55 2.15
C GLN A 97 13.01 29.26 1.44
N ASN A 98 13.35 28.19 2.18
CA ASN A 98 13.80 26.88 1.66
C ASN A 98 15.04 26.95 0.75
N GLN A 99 15.92 27.91 0.97
CA GLN A 99 17.20 28.02 0.27
C GLN A 99 18.25 27.05 0.88
N TYR A 100 18.11 26.77 2.18
CA TYR A 100 18.91 25.83 2.95
C TYR A 100 18.03 24.91 3.78
N ASP A 101 18.52 23.71 4.05
CA ASP A 101 17.81 22.69 4.84
C ASP A 101 17.90 22.97 6.35
N ALA A 102 19.00 23.61 6.79
CA ALA A 102 19.19 24.02 8.15
C ALA A 102 20.11 25.26 8.25
N TYR A 103 20.01 25.96 9.37
CA TYR A 103 20.91 27.03 9.75
C TYR A 103 21.45 26.80 11.15
N VAL A 104 22.75 26.98 11.33
CA VAL A 104 23.49 26.70 12.56
C VAL A 104 24.23 27.95 13.03
N GLU A 105 23.94 28.40 14.23
CA GLU A 105 24.70 29.48 14.89
C GLU A 105 25.65 28.88 15.94
N VAL A 106 26.93 29.01 15.72
CA VAL A 106 27.96 28.55 16.68
C VAL A 106 28.39 29.74 17.53
N THR A 107 28.16 29.64 18.84
CA THR A 107 28.44 30.68 19.85
C THR A 107 29.28 30.11 20.99
N ASP A 108 29.82 30.96 21.86
CA ASP A 108 30.57 30.56 23.08
C ASP A 108 29.68 29.77 24.06
N LYS A 109 28.35 29.90 23.95
CA LYS A 109 27.36 29.22 24.84
C LYS A 109 26.86 27.90 24.27
N GLY A 110 27.28 27.54 23.04
CA GLY A 110 26.85 26.33 22.37
C GLY A 110 26.35 26.56 20.94
N ILE A 111 25.70 25.56 20.39
CA ILE A 111 25.18 25.54 19.03
C ILE A 111 23.67 25.77 19.07
N GLN A 112 23.19 26.76 18.31
CA GLN A 112 21.76 26.95 18.07
C GLN A 112 21.41 26.44 16.67
N PHE A 113 20.37 25.62 16.57
CA PHE A 113 19.94 24.96 15.37
C PHE A 113 18.54 25.45 14.92
N TYR A 114 18.40 25.70 13.62
CA TYR A 114 17.15 26.10 12.98
C TYR A 114 16.92 25.24 11.75
N GLY A 115 15.96 24.31 11.79
CA GLY A 115 15.63 23.38 10.70
C GLY A 115 14.52 23.89 9.80
N SER A 116 14.52 23.43 8.54
CA SER A 116 13.44 23.66 7.59
C SER A 116 12.26 22.74 7.90
N GLU A 117 11.03 23.30 7.98
CA GLU A 117 9.81 22.52 8.14
C GLU A 117 9.50 21.67 6.89
N ARG A 118 9.86 22.16 5.71
CA ARG A 118 9.65 21.46 4.44
C ARG A 118 10.57 20.25 4.29
N ASN A 119 11.80 20.37 4.70
CA ASN A 119 12.85 19.35 4.60
C ASN A 119 13.17 18.80 6.01
N SER A 120 12.13 18.41 6.75
CA SER A 120 12.23 18.01 8.16
C SER A 120 13.17 16.82 8.40
N ILE A 121 13.23 15.85 7.46
CA ILE A 121 14.11 14.68 7.57
C ILE A 121 15.59 15.11 7.51
N GLN A 122 15.93 15.95 6.51
CA GLN A 122 17.30 16.48 6.35
C GLN A 122 17.68 17.33 7.56
N ALA A 123 16.76 18.18 8.04
CA ALA A 123 16.95 18.99 9.23
C ALA A 123 17.21 18.13 10.47
N SER A 124 16.38 17.11 10.73
CA SER A 124 16.53 16.21 11.88
C SER A 124 17.83 15.39 11.84
N MET A 125 18.32 15.03 10.64
CA MET A 125 19.63 14.38 10.51
C MET A 125 20.76 15.30 10.93
N VAL A 126 20.77 16.56 10.45
CA VAL A 126 21.77 17.55 10.84
C VAL A 126 21.71 17.81 12.34
N GLU A 127 20.51 17.93 12.90
CA GLU A 127 20.30 18.09 14.35
C GLU A 127 20.89 16.92 15.15
N GLY A 128 20.59 15.67 14.76
CA GLY A 128 21.14 14.48 15.42
C GLY A 128 22.66 14.41 15.36
N MET A 129 23.25 14.78 14.21
CA MET A 129 24.70 14.84 14.06
C MET A 129 25.33 15.94 14.92
N LEU A 130 24.69 17.10 15.04
CA LEU A 130 25.17 18.19 15.91
C LEU A 130 25.07 17.81 17.40
N ILE A 131 24.01 17.14 17.83
CA ILE A 131 23.87 16.62 19.19
C ILE A 131 25.02 15.63 19.47
N ALA A 132 25.23 14.65 18.59
CA ALA A 132 26.32 13.68 18.75
C ALA A 132 27.72 14.36 18.81
N PHE A 133 27.92 15.39 17.98
CA PHE A 133 29.12 16.19 17.99
C PHE A 133 29.33 16.92 19.33
N THR A 134 28.28 17.61 19.84
CA THR A 134 28.36 18.35 21.11
C THR A 134 28.58 17.42 22.29
N ASP A 135 27.92 16.26 22.33
CA ASP A 135 28.10 15.26 23.38
C ASP A 135 29.52 14.71 23.38
N LYS A 136 30.07 14.41 22.21
CA LYS A 136 31.45 13.97 22.08
C LYS A 136 32.45 15.07 22.48
N TYR A 137 32.18 16.30 22.10
CA TYR A 137 33.03 17.44 22.50
C TYR A 137 33.04 17.65 24.01
N ASN A 138 31.84 17.60 24.65
CA ASN A 138 31.71 17.73 26.11
C ASN A 138 32.45 16.61 26.82
N LEU A 139 32.30 15.36 26.36
CA LEU A 139 33.00 14.21 26.91
C LEU A 139 34.52 14.38 26.83
N ILE A 140 35.06 14.79 25.66
CA ILE A 140 36.49 15.00 25.47
C ILE A 140 37.00 16.12 26.39
N THR A 141 36.22 17.19 26.53
CA THR A 141 36.60 18.34 27.40
C THR A 141 36.64 17.93 28.88
N GLU A 142 35.70 17.09 29.32
CA GLU A 142 35.66 16.64 30.72
C GLU A 142 36.78 15.61 31.00
N VAL A 143 37.02 14.67 30.07
CA VAL A 143 38.14 13.73 30.21
C VAL A 143 39.49 14.43 30.16
N ALA A 144 39.64 15.50 29.36
CA ALA A 144 40.88 16.29 29.28
C ALA A 144 41.19 17.01 30.62
N LYS A 145 40.16 17.38 31.42
CA LYS A 145 40.34 18.00 32.72
C LYS A 145 40.79 17.00 33.79
N GLU A 146 40.18 15.78 33.80
CA GLU A 146 40.45 14.82 34.89
C GLU A 146 41.56 13.81 34.55
N LYS A 147 41.66 13.35 33.26
CA LYS A 147 42.61 12.31 32.81
C LYS A 147 43.10 12.57 31.40
N PRO A 148 44.03 13.52 31.20
CA PRO A 148 44.52 13.94 29.89
C PRO A 148 45.14 12.80 29.05
N GLU A 149 45.71 11.76 29.70
CA GLU A 149 46.24 10.56 29.05
C GLU A 149 45.23 9.73 28.29
N GLN A 150 43.92 9.80 28.69
CA GLN A 150 42.83 9.02 28.10
C GLN A 150 42.14 9.74 26.95
N VAL A 151 42.45 11.00 26.65
CA VAL A 151 41.86 11.78 25.56
C VAL A 151 42.08 11.12 24.21
N GLN A 152 43.28 10.56 23.95
CA GLN A 152 43.54 9.83 22.73
C GLN A 152 42.72 8.55 22.57
N ALA A 153 42.45 7.83 23.67
CA ALA A 153 41.60 6.66 23.66
C ALA A 153 40.11 7.02 23.33
N VAL A 154 39.64 8.16 23.88
CA VAL A 154 38.29 8.69 23.58
C VAL A 154 38.18 9.21 22.15
N LEU A 155 39.23 9.82 21.62
CA LEU A 155 39.29 10.24 20.23
C LEU A 155 39.35 9.04 19.26
N ALA A 156 40.11 8.00 19.63
CA ALA A 156 40.23 6.77 18.87
C ALA A 156 38.98 5.87 18.96
N SER A 157 38.15 6.00 19.99
CA SER A 157 36.84 5.33 20.10
C SER A 157 35.80 5.96 19.15
N THR A 158 36.23 6.20 17.93
CA THR A 158 35.34 6.59 16.83
C THR A 158 34.57 5.34 16.42
N SER A 159 33.26 5.36 16.67
CA SER A 159 32.33 4.36 16.19
C SER A 159 32.68 2.90 16.55
N SER A 160 32.76 2.57 17.82
CA SER A 160 32.34 1.23 18.18
C SER A 160 30.85 1.15 17.88
N ASP A 161 30.52 0.21 17.04
CA ASP A 161 29.17 -0.13 16.54
C ASP A 161 28.33 -0.67 17.72
N TYR A 162 28.09 0.19 18.77
CA TYR A 162 27.32 -0.17 19.94
C TYR A 162 25.82 -0.31 19.63
N VAL A 163 25.40 0.29 18.51
CA VAL A 163 24.06 0.15 17.97
C VAL A 163 24.18 -0.55 16.63
N LYS A 164 24.15 -1.88 16.66
CA LYS A 164 24.00 -2.67 15.45
C LYS A 164 22.52 -2.61 15.09
N GLU A 165 22.19 -1.76 14.15
CA GLU A 165 20.87 -1.80 13.52
C GLU A 165 20.71 -3.16 12.81
N THR A 166 20.19 -4.13 13.55
CA THR A 166 19.78 -5.41 12.97
C THR A 166 18.31 -5.24 12.63
N SER A 167 18.03 -4.93 11.39
CA SER A 167 16.66 -5.02 10.88
C SER A 167 16.19 -6.46 11.07
N LEU A 168 15.27 -6.66 11.99
CA LEU A 168 14.65 -7.98 12.23
C LEU A 168 14.00 -8.55 10.96
N ASN A 169 13.67 -7.72 9.98
CA ASN A 169 12.98 -8.07 8.76
C ASN A 169 13.34 -7.17 7.56
N ALA A 170 14.61 -6.82 7.34
CA ALA A 170 15.04 -5.91 6.26
C ALA A 170 14.61 -6.40 4.86
N ASP A 171 14.52 -7.71 4.65
CA ASP A 171 14.17 -8.31 3.36
C ASP A 171 12.68 -8.65 3.21
N LYS A 172 11.83 -8.29 4.18
CA LYS A 172 10.45 -8.77 4.25
C LYS A 172 9.37 -7.70 4.02
N ALA A 173 9.71 -6.53 3.52
CA ALA A 173 8.69 -5.58 3.10
C ALA A 173 8.48 -5.68 1.58
N PRO A 174 7.22 -5.59 1.10
CA PRO A 174 6.94 -5.62 -0.33
C PRO A 174 7.63 -4.46 -1.05
N GLY A 175 8.27 -4.74 -2.17
CA GLY A 175 8.67 -3.73 -3.13
C GLY A 175 7.44 -3.12 -3.83
N SER A 176 7.64 -2.06 -4.61
CA SER A 176 6.53 -1.39 -5.32
C SER A 176 5.77 -2.35 -6.22
N MET A 177 6.48 -3.15 -7.03
CA MET A 177 5.86 -4.13 -7.93
C MET A 177 5.07 -5.20 -7.18
N ASP A 178 5.61 -5.72 -6.07
CA ASP A 178 4.94 -6.71 -5.25
C ASP A 178 3.66 -6.13 -4.62
N TYR A 179 3.76 -4.90 -4.08
CA TYR A 179 2.62 -4.21 -3.50
C TYR A 179 1.51 -4.02 -4.53
N TYR A 180 1.85 -3.48 -5.72
CA TYR A 180 0.84 -3.24 -6.75
C TYR A 180 0.34 -4.52 -7.41
N ALA A 181 1.13 -5.60 -7.44
CA ALA A 181 0.64 -6.91 -7.86
C ALA A 181 -0.46 -7.42 -6.93
N MET A 182 -0.25 -7.36 -5.62
CA MET A 182 -1.26 -7.73 -4.62
C MET A 182 -2.47 -6.80 -4.67
N ALA A 183 -2.25 -5.49 -4.70
CA ALA A 183 -3.31 -4.47 -4.67
C ALA A 183 -4.21 -4.55 -5.91
N MET A 184 -3.64 -4.67 -7.11
CA MET A 184 -4.41 -4.76 -8.35
C MET A 184 -5.14 -6.09 -8.47
N THR A 185 -4.53 -7.20 -8.04
CA THR A 185 -5.18 -8.51 -8.04
C THR A 185 -6.37 -8.54 -7.08
N THR A 186 -6.25 -7.97 -5.89
CA THR A 186 -7.37 -7.85 -4.94
C THR A 186 -8.44 -6.86 -5.42
N MET A 187 -8.05 -5.78 -6.10
CA MET A 187 -8.99 -4.84 -6.71
C MET A 187 -9.84 -5.50 -7.80
N ILE A 188 -9.23 -6.31 -8.69
CA ILE A 188 -9.99 -7.09 -9.70
C ILE A 188 -10.95 -8.05 -9.02
N ALA A 189 -10.52 -8.72 -7.96
CA ALA A 189 -11.39 -9.60 -7.19
C ALA A 189 -12.65 -8.86 -6.73
N LEU A 190 -12.52 -7.64 -6.22
CA LEU A 190 -13.67 -6.82 -5.85
C LEU A 190 -14.49 -6.37 -7.06
N TYR A 191 -13.87 -6.08 -8.19
CA TYR A 191 -14.58 -5.65 -9.41
C TYR A 191 -15.45 -6.75 -10.01
N SER A 192 -15.28 -8.03 -9.61
CA SER A 192 -16.24 -9.08 -9.95
C SER A 192 -17.67 -8.78 -9.50
N ALA A 193 -17.88 -7.86 -8.53
CA ALA A 193 -19.19 -7.39 -8.15
C ALA A 193 -19.94 -6.68 -9.29
N ILE A 194 -19.21 -5.99 -10.19
CA ILE A 194 -19.82 -5.29 -11.35
C ILE A 194 -20.43 -6.32 -12.30
N SER A 195 -19.67 -7.37 -12.65
CA SER A 195 -20.17 -8.44 -13.51
C SER A 195 -21.31 -9.19 -12.84
N ALA A 196 -21.19 -9.49 -11.54
CA ALA A 196 -22.19 -10.20 -10.76
C ALA A 196 -23.51 -9.43 -10.66
N SER A 197 -23.45 -8.10 -10.52
CA SER A 197 -24.63 -7.26 -10.43
C SER A 197 -25.51 -7.34 -11.69
N SER A 198 -24.94 -7.70 -12.83
CA SER A 198 -25.62 -7.82 -14.12
C SER A 198 -25.98 -9.26 -14.51
N LEU A 199 -25.59 -10.28 -13.74
CA LEU A 199 -25.78 -11.71 -14.09
C LEU A 199 -27.23 -12.08 -14.40
N ILE A 200 -28.18 -11.65 -13.59
CA ILE A 200 -29.61 -11.95 -13.78
C ILE A 200 -30.29 -10.91 -14.68
N ARG A 201 -30.04 -9.62 -14.41
CA ARG A 201 -30.64 -8.53 -15.18
C ARG A 201 -30.16 -8.47 -16.61
N GLY A 202 -28.97 -8.95 -16.89
CA GLY A 202 -28.43 -9.08 -18.25
C GLY A 202 -29.31 -9.96 -19.14
N GLU A 203 -30.00 -10.95 -18.60
CA GLU A 203 -30.93 -11.78 -19.35
C GLU A 203 -32.18 -11.01 -19.79
N ARG A 204 -32.69 -10.13 -18.94
CA ARG A 204 -33.83 -9.25 -19.28
C ARG A 204 -33.43 -8.29 -20.41
N ARG A 205 -32.26 -7.67 -20.33
CA ARG A 205 -31.75 -6.74 -21.37
C ARG A 205 -31.55 -7.42 -22.73
N ARG A 206 -31.25 -8.73 -22.73
CA ARG A 206 -31.02 -9.52 -23.95
C ARG A 206 -32.27 -10.24 -24.45
N ASN A 207 -33.41 -10.04 -23.80
CA ASN A 207 -34.66 -10.74 -24.09
C ASN A 207 -34.55 -12.28 -24.01
N THR A 208 -33.60 -12.80 -23.23
CA THR A 208 -33.40 -14.24 -23.00
C THR A 208 -34.09 -14.74 -21.70
N ALA A 209 -34.50 -13.83 -20.84
CA ALA A 209 -35.20 -14.17 -19.60
C ALA A 209 -36.46 -15.01 -19.83
N ILE A 210 -37.27 -14.69 -20.88
CA ILE A 210 -38.49 -15.45 -21.24
C ILE A 210 -38.12 -16.88 -21.63
N ARG A 211 -37.07 -17.08 -22.41
CA ARG A 211 -36.62 -18.43 -22.82
C ARG A 211 -36.16 -19.26 -21.63
N LEU A 212 -35.49 -18.63 -20.65
CA LEU A 212 -35.08 -19.29 -19.42
C LEU A 212 -36.31 -19.61 -18.52
N ALA A 213 -37.33 -18.76 -18.52
CA ALA A 213 -38.51 -18.94 -17.71
C ALA A 213 -39.41 -20.10 -18.16
N ILE A 214 -39.46 -20.38 -19.50
CA ILE A 214 -40.23 -21.48 -20.08
C ILE A 214 -39.44 -22.79 -20.19
N ALA A 215 -38.13 -22.76 -19.93
CA ALA A 215 -37.30 -23.96 -19.94
C ALA A 215 -37.72 -24.90 -18.77
N PRO A 216 -37.73 -26.24 -18.97
CA PRO A 216 -38.05 -27.20 -17.93
C PRO A 216 -36.90 -27.35 -16.91
N ILE A 217 -36.48 -26.25 -16.32
CA ILE A 217 -35.36 -26.15 -15.38
C ILE A 217 -35.81 -25.37 -14.15
N ASN A 218 -35.40 -25.83 -12.96
CA ASN A 218 -35.72 -25.13 -11.71
C ASN A 218 -35.07 -23.74 -11.72
N LYS A 219 -35.80 -22.70 -11.37
CA LYS A 219 -35.32 -21.32 -11.26
C LYS A 219 -34.10 -21.21 -10.34
N MET A 220 -34.04 -21.97 -9.24
CA MET A 220 -32.89 -22.03 -8.34
C MET A 220 -31.67 -22.66 -9.01
N GLU A 221 -31.82 -23.64 -9.90
CA GLU A 221 -30.68 -24.19 -10.65
C GLU A 221 -30.09 -23.15 -11.62
N ILE A 222 -30.98 -22.34 -12.25
CA ILE A 222 -30.51 -21.22 -13.09
C ILE A 222 -29.76 -20.22 -12.26
N PHE A 223 -30.31 -19.82 -11.12
CA PHE A 223 -29.66 -18.86 -10.19
C PHE A 223 -28.29 -19.35 -9.72
N LEU A 224 -28.22 -20.56 -9.18
CA LEU A 224 -26.96 -21.14 -8.68
C LEU A 224 -25.95 -21.38 -9.81
N GLY A 225 -26.39 -21.86 -10.95
CA GLY A 225 -25.52 -22.08 -12.11
C GLY A 225 -24.87 -20.78 -12.59
N LYS A 226 -25.63 -19.68 -12.64
CA LYS A 226 -25.08 -18.37 -13.01
C LYS A 226 -24.08 -17.83 -12.00
N ILE A 227 -24.37 -17.98 -10.73
CA ILE A 227 -23.43 -17.56 -9.65
C ILE A 227 -22.14 -18.35 -9.75
N LEU A 228 -22.22 -19.69 -9.86
CA LEU A 228 -21.03 -20.52 -9.98
C LEU A 228 -20.21 -20.22 -11.23
N GLY A 229 -20.88 -19.99 -12.36
CA GLY A 229 -20.22 -19.56 -13.60
C GLY A 229 -19.55 -18.20 -13.46
N GLY A 230 -20.23 -17.23 -12.81
CA GLY A 230 -19.67 -15.91 -12.51
C GLY A 230 -18.46 -15.96 -11.58
N ILE A 231 -18.54 -16.73 -10.49
CA ILE A 231 -17.38 -16.94 -9.59
C ILE A 231 -16.24 -17.59 -10.36
N GLY A 232 -16.51 -18.66 -11.12
CA GLY A 232 -15.50 -19.41 -11.84
C GLY A 232 -14.71 -18.56 -12.83
N ILE A 233 -15.39 -17.76 -13.65
CA ILE A 233 -14.71 -16.92 -14.65
C ILE A 233 -13.88 -15.79 -13.98
N ASN A 234 -14.45 -15.11 -12.97
CA ASN A 234 -13.71 -14.06 -12.27
C ASN A 234 -12.49 -14.62 -11.53
N PHE A 235 -12.64 -15.80 -10.94
CA PHE A 235 -11.52 -16.48 -10.28
C PHE A 235 -10.40 -16.87 -11.28
N VAL A 236 -10.76 -17.39 -12.45
CA VAL A 236 -9.77 -17.67 -13.51
C VAL A 236 -9.07 -16.39 -13.96
N CYS A 237 -9.79 -15.29 -14.15
CA CYS A 237 -9.17 -14.00 -14.49
C CYS A 237 -8.15 -13.54 -13.45
N ILE A 238 -8.45 -13.71 -12.16
CA ILE A 238 -7.52 -13.36 -11.08
C ILE A 238 -6.28 -14.24 -11.08
N LEU A 239 -6.45 -15.54 -11.30
CA LEU A 239 -5.32 -16.46 -11.43
C LEU A 239 -4.43 -16.11 -12.63
N LEU A 240 -5.03 -15.68 -13.73
CA LEU A 240 -4.28 -15.18 -14.90
C LEU A 240 -3.47 -13.93 -14.57
N VAL A 241 -4.06 -12.94 -13.87
CA VAL A 241 -3.34 -11.73 -13.47
C VAL A 241 -2.25 -12.04 -12.45
N MET A 242 -2.52 -12.88 -11.46
CA MET A 242 -1.53 -13.34 -10.47
C MET A 242 -0.36 -14.02 -11.17
N THR A 243 -0.64 -14.96 -12.08
CA THR A 243 0.37 -15.68 -12.85
C THR A 243 1.17 -14.73 -13.74
N PHE A 244 0.49 -13.84 -14.47
CA PHE A 244 1.13 -12.84 -15.31
C PHE A 244 2.05 -11.93 -14.51
N SER A 245 1.61 -11.42 -13.35
CA SER A 245 2.42 -10.55 -12.51
C SER A 245 3.69 -11.25 -11.99
N ARG A 246 3.60 -12.55 -11.71
CA ARG A 246 4.76 -13.36 -11.31
C ARG A 246 5.80 -13.48 -12.42
N PHE A 247 5.35 -13.80 -13.64
CA PHE A 247 6.27 -14.07 -14.77
C PHE A 247 6.74 -12.81 -15.48
N ALA A 248 5.87 -11.81 -15.64
CA ALA A 248 6.19 -10.59 -16.38
C ALA A 248 6.89 -9.54 -15.49
N PHE A 249 6.51 -9.44 -14.23
CA PHE A 249 7.00 -8.40 -13.32
C PHE A 249 7.86 -8.98 -12.18
N GLY A 250 8.02 -10.29 -12.09
CA GLY A 250 8.76 -10.93 -11.01
C GLY A 250 8.10 -10.80 -9.63
N ALA A 251 6.79 -10.53 -9.57
CA ALA A 251 6.08 -10.30 -8.33
C ALA A 251 6.15 -11.52 -7.40
N ASN A 252 6.47 -11.26 -6.14
CA ASN A 252 6.59 -12.29 -5.13
C ASN A 252 5.22 -12.64 -4.53
N TRP A 253 4.79 -13.89 -4.72
CA TRP A 253 3.55 -14.44 -4.16
C TRP A 253 3.79 -15.41 -2.99
N GLY A 254 5.00 -15.39 -2.44
CA GLY A 254 5.39 -16.18 -1.26
C GLY A 254 5.52 -17.66 -1.51
N SER A 255 5.78 -18.39 -0.41
CA SER A 255 5.97 -19.84 -0.39
C SER A 255 4.67 -20.65 -0.26
N HIS A 256 3.55 -19.98 0.10
CA HIS A 256 2.25 -20.62 0.35
C HIS A 256 1.16 -20.19 -0.66
N PRO A 257 1.32 -20.49 -1.97
CA PRO A 257 0.38 -20.02 -3.00
C PRO A 257 -1.06 -20.54 -2.80
N GLY A 258 -1.24 -21.70 -2.20
CA GLY A 258 -2.57 -22.26 -1.92
C GLY A 258 -3.40 -21.37 -0.99
N ILE A 259 -2.81 -20.82 0.07
CA ILE A 259 -3.51 -19.93 1.02
C ILE A 259 -3.78 -18.57 0.37
N VAL A 260 -2.83 -18.05 -0.41
CA VAL A 260 -3.00 -16.82 -1.19
C VAL A 260 -4.20 -16.95 -2.13
N VAL A 261 -4.26 -18.05 -2.90
CA VAL A 261 -5.36 -18.37 -3.81
C VAL A 261 -6.68 -18.52 -3.07
N LEU A 262 -6.69 -19.10 -1.87
CA LEU A 262 -7.89 -19.25 -1.05
C LEU A 262 -8.43 -17.88 -0.59
N ILE A 263 -7.57 -16.96 -0.15
CA ILE A 263 -7.97 -15.59 0.22
C ILE A 263 -8.60 -14.89 -0.98
N LEU A 264 -7.95 -14.95 -2.15
CA LEU A 264 -8.46 -14.34 -3.38
C LEU A 264 -9.81 -14.95 -3.80
N PHE A 265 -9.96 -16.27 -3.65
CA PHE A 265 -11.24 -16.95 -3.92
C PHE A 265 -12.36 -16.45 -3.01
N THR A 266 -12.11 -16.35 -1.70
CA THR A 266 -13.13 -15.85 -0.75
C THR A 266 -13.48 -14.39 -1.01
N LEU A 267 -12.53 -13.58 -1.49
CA LEU A 267 -12.78 -12.19 -1.88
C LEU A 267 -13.66 -12.10 -3.13
N VAL A 268 -13.44 -12.96 -4.14
CA VAL A 268 -14.34 -13.08 -5.31
C VAL A 268 -15.74 -13.49 -4.87
N PHE A 269 -15.83 -14.47 -3.97
CA PHE A 269 -17.09 -14.95 -3.45
C PHE A 269 -17.86 -13.84 -2.74
N LEU A 270 -17.18 -13.03 -1.91
CA LEU A 270 -17.75 -11.82 -1.30
C LEU A 270 -18.24 -10.85 -2.38
N ALA A 271 -17.39 -10.50 -3.33
CA ALA A 271 -17.70 -9.50 -4.35
C ALA A 271 -18.89 -9.91 -5.22
N VAL A 272 -18.93 -11.17 -5.66
CA VAL A 272 -20.06 -11.71 -6.44
C VAL A 272 -21.35 -11.70 -5.62
N SER A 273 -21.30 -12.12 -4.36
CA SER A 273 -22.45 -12.11 -3.46
C SER A 273 -22.97 -10.69 -3.21
N PHE A 274 -22.05 -9.73 -2.98
CA PHE A 274 -22.35 -8.32 -2.81
C PHE A 274 -23.04 -7.73 -4.05
N GLY A 275 -22.47 -7.92 -5.24
CA GLY A 275 -23.03 -7.43 -6.50
C GLY A 275 -24.44 -7.99 -6.75
N LEU A 276 -24.63 -9.28 -6.51
CA LEU A 276 -25.93 -9.92 -6.58
C LEU A 276 -26.92 -9.36 -5.56
N GLY A 277 -26.52 -9.26 -4.30
CA GLY A 277 -27.38 -8.72 -3.23
C GLY A 277 -27.89 -7.33 -3.58
N LEU A 278 -26.99 -6.42 -4.00
CA LEU A 278 -27.36 -5.07 -4.42
C LEU A 278 -28.27 -5.07 -5.65
N SER A 279 -28.11 -6.01 -6.58
CA SER A 279 -28.95 -6.09 -7.79
C SER A 279 -30.42 -6.32 -7.45
N TYR A 280 -30.74 -6.91 -6.31
CA TYR A 280 -32.11 -7.10 -5.85
C TYR A 280 -32.63 -5.98 -4.96
N ILE A 281 -31.77 -5.24 -4.29
CA ILE A 281 -32.16 -4.08 -3.46
C ILE A 281 -32.50 -2.89 -4.34
N ILE A 282 -31.65 -2.56 -5.32
CA ILE A 282 -31.77 -1.38 -6.16
C ILE A 282 -32.67 -1.69 -7.35
N LYS A 283 -33.66 -0.82 -7.64
CA LYS A 283 -34.68 -1.07 -8.67
C LYS A 283 -34.19 -0.83 -10.10
N THR A 284 -33.36 0.17 -10.32
CA THR A 284 -32.90 0.58 -11.66
C THR A 284 -31.52 0.01 -11.99
N ASP A 285 -31.29 -0.37 -13.24
CA ASP A 285 -30.00 -0.91 -13.70
C ASP A 285 -28.88 0.12 -13.59
N GLN A 286 -29.18 1.36 -13.96
CA GLN A 286 -28.20 2.45 -13.92
C GLN A 286 -27.83 2.83 -12.49
N GLY A 287 -28.83 2.96 -11.61
CA GLY A 287 -28.58 3.23 -10.18
C GLY A 287 -27.78 2.13 -9.51
N MET A 288 -28.04 0.85 -9.86
CA MET A 288 -27.28 -0.28 -9.36
C MET A 288 -25.81 -0.20 -9.79
N GLN A 289 -25.53 0.00 -11.08
CA GLN A 289 -24.15 0.11 -11.56
C GLN A 289 -23.42 1.28 -10.92
N THR A 290 -24.09 2.43 -10.79
CA THR A 290 -23.50 3.61 -10.15
C THR A 290 -23.16 3.34 -8.68
N ILE A 291 -24.06 2.76 -7.91
CA ILE A 291 -23.84 2.48 -6.48
C ILE A 291 -22.73 1.43 -6.31
N VAL A 292 -22.77 0.35 -7.09
CA VAL A 292 -21.71 -0.67 -7.05
C VAL A 292 -20.35 -0.02 -7.36
N MET A 293 -20.26 0.80 -8.42
CA MET A 293 -19.02 1.51 -8.77
C MET A 293 -18.53 2.43 -7.66
N ILE A 294 -19.39 3.24 -7.07
CA ILE A 294 -19.02 4.15 -5.97
C ILE A 294 -18.47 3.37 -4.78
N VAL A 295 -19.18 2.30 -4.36
CA VAL A 295 -18.74 1.49 -3.23
C VAL A 295 -17.40 0.82 -3.52
N LEU A 296 -17.21 0.27 -4.73
CA LEU A 296 -15.94 -0.36 -5.10
C LEU A 296 -14.79 0.64 -5.19
N GLN A 297 -15.03 1.85 -5.72
CA GLN A 297 -14.02 2.89 -5.77
C GLN A 297 -13.61 3.37 -4.38
N LEU A 298 -14.57 3.55 -3.47
CA LEU A 298 -14.28 3.87 -2.08
C LEU A 298 -13.51 2.73 -1.40
N ALA A 299 -13.93 1.48 -1.62
CA ALA A 299 -13.21 0.32 -1.08
C ALA A 299 -11.79 0.20 -1.64
N ALA A 300 -11.56 0.49 -2.94
CA ALA A 300 -10.26 0.48 -3.57
C ALA A 300 -9.38 1.63 -3.04
N PHE A 301 -9.94 2.83 -2.90
CA PHE A 301 -9.22 4.00 -2.40
C PHE A 301 -8.77 3.80 -0.95
N PHE A 302 -9.69 3.52 -0.04
CA PHE A 302 -9.38 3.29 1.36
C PHE A 302 -8.63 1.97 1.59
N GLY A 303 -8.80 1.00 0.70
CA GLY A 303 -8.05 -0.26 0.70
C GLY A 303 -6.60 -0.12 0.24
N GLY A 304 -6.17 1.08 -0.19
CA GLY A 304 -4.80 1.32 -0.62
C GLY A 304 -4.45 0.70 -1.97
N ALA A 305 -5.44 0.56 -2.89
CA ALA A 305 -5.17 0.04 -4.22
C ALA A 305 -4.32 0.99 -5.06
N TYR A 306 -4.54 2.30 -4.92
CA TYR A 306 -3.87 3.32 -5.73
C TYR A 306 -2.58 3.83 -5.12
N PHE A 307 -2.52 3.93 -3.81
CA PHE A 307 -1.33 4.36 -3.06
C PHE A 307 -1.29 3.71 -1.68
N ARG A 308 -0.10 3.49 -1.22
CA ARG A 308 0.12 2.92 0.11
C ARG A 308 -0.23 3.97 1.17
N ILE A 309 -1.10 3.60 2.10
CA ILE A 309 -1.46 4.43 3.24
C ILE A 309 -0.78 3.83 4.46
N ASP A 310 0.23 4.53 4.96
CA ASP A 310 0.89 4.22 6.23
C ASP A 310 0.36 5.19 7.30
N ASN A 311 0.27 4.75 8.55
CA ASN A 311 -0.08 5.58 9.71
C ASN A 311 -1.42 6.32 9.61
N ALA A 312 -2.48 5.60 9.25
CA ALA A 312 -3.82 6.18 9.25
C ALA A 312 -4.39 6.28 10.67
N ASP A 313 -4.87 7.47 11.04
CA ASP A 313 -5.52 7.73 12.32
C ASP A 313 -6.97 8.23 12.16
N GLY A 314 -7.73 8.16 13.24
CA GLY A 314 -9.09 8.70 13.30
C GLY A 314 -10.03 8.09 12.26
N PHE A 315 -10.77 8.95 11.55
CA PHE A 315 -11.78 8.56 10.55
C PHE A 315 -11.19 7.73 9.40
N LEU A 316 -9.99 8.05 8.94
CA LEU A 316 -9.33 7.35 7.84
C LEU A 316 -9.09 5.87 8.21
N LYS A 317 -8.64 5.59 9.43
CA LYS A 317 -8.44 4.22 9.93
C LYS A 317 -9.73 3.41 9.96
N ILE A 318 -10.85 4.05 10.35
CA ILE A 318 -12.17 3.39 10.35
C ILE A 318 -12.56 3.00 8.90
N MET A 319 -12.41 3.91 7.95
CA MET A 319 -12.72 3.66 6.53
C MET A 319 -11.84 2.55 5.93
N MET A 320 -10.55 2.55 6.26
CA MET A 320 -9.63 1.49 5.84
C MET A 320 -10.06 0.13 6.39
N ASN A 321 -10.40 0.07 7.68
CA ASN A 321 -10.84 -1.17 8.33
C ASN A 321 -12.20 -1.67 7.80
N LEU A 322 -12.99 -0.81 7.18
CA LEU A 322 -14.26 -1.20 6.55
C LEU A 322 -14.06 -1.81 5.16
N SER A 323 -12.90 -1.59 4.53
CA SER A 323 -12.62 -2.07 3.18
C SER A 323 -12.18 -3.54 3.16
N PRO A 324 -12.90 -4.42 2.43
CA PRO A 324 -12.50 -5.81 2.26
C PRO A 324 -11.12 -5.96 1.59
N LEU A 325 -10.73 -4.97 0.78
CA LEU A 325 -9.44 -4.96 0.12
C LEU A 325 -8.30 -4.80 1.13
N THR A 326 -8.49 -3.97 2.18
CA THR A 326 -7.51 -3.83 3.27
C THR A 326 -7.25 -5.17 3.93
N TRP A 327 -8.30 -5.91 4.32
CA TRP A 327 -8.14 -7.20 5.00
C TRP A 327 -7.42 -8.22 4.14
N ALA A 328 -7.81 -8.32 2.86
CA ALA A 328 -7.19 -9.25 1.92
C ALA A 328 -5.72 -8.90 1.70
N ARG A 329 -5.40 -7.64 1.41
CA ARG A 329 -4.03 -7.17 1.17
C ARG A 329 -3.13 -7.35 2.40
N ASP A 330 -3.62 -6.98 3.58
CA ASP A 330 -2.85 -7.10 4.82
C ASP A 330 -2.59 -8.57 5.18
N ALA A 331 -3.58 -9.46 4.97
CA ALA A 331 -3.39 -10.89 5.14
C ALA A 331 -2.37 -11.43 4.13
N LEU A 332 -2.48 -11.06 2.85
CA LEU A 332 -1.51 -11.46 1.82
C LEU A 332 -0.09 -10.97 2.18
N THR A 333 0.06 -9.72 2.60
CA THR A 333 1.36 -9.17 3.00
C THR A 333 1.97 -9.96 4.16
N LYS A 334 1.20 -10.24 5.21
CA LYS A 334 1.67 -11.02 6.37
C LYS A 334 2.06 -12.45 5.99
N ILE A 335 1.28 -13.10 5.13
CA ILE A 335 1.56 -14.48 4.68
C ILE A 335 2.80 -14.51 3.80
N ILE A 336 2.91 -13.61 2.83
CA ILE A 336 3.98 -13.62 1.83
C ILE A 336 5.33 -13.22 2.46
N TYR A 337 5.33 -12.18 3.31
CA TYR A 337 6.57 -11.58 3.82
C TYR A 337 6.91 -12.00 5.25
N ASN A 338 5.91 -12.24 6.10
CA ASN A 338 6.14 -12.62 7.50
C ASN A 338 5.95 -14.11 7.76
N ASN A 339 5.49 -14.87 6.74
CA ASN A 339 5.13 -16.28 6.85
C ASN A 339 4.08 -16.56 7.95
N ASP A 340 3.22 -15.56 8.23
CA ASP A 340 2.16 -15.64 9.23
C ASP A 340 0.88 -16.18 8.60
N LEU A 341 0.70 -17.50 8.65
CA LEU A 341 -0.47 -18.17 8.08
C LEU A 341 -1.75 -17.87 8.87
N THR A 342 -1.62 -17.47 10.14
CA THR A 342 -2.78 -17.17 10.99
C THR A 342 -3.53 -15.92 10.52
N ALA A 343 -2.86 -15.01 9.82
CA ALA A 343 -3.45 -13.82 9.22
C ALA A 343 -4.50 -14.14 8.14
N ALA A 344 -4.51 -15.35 7.57
CA ALA A 344 -5.52 -15.76 6.61
C ALA A 344 -6.92 -15.87 7.24
N LEU A 345 -7.01 -16.36 8.49
CA LEU A 345 -8.28 -16.70 9.13
C LEU A 345 -9.22 -15.50 9.29
N PRO A 346 -8.80 -14.33 9.80
CA PRO A 346 -9.65 -13.15 9.88
C PRO A 346 -10.17 -12.68 8.51
N ALA A 347 -9.29 -12.62 7.49
CA ALA A 347 -9.67 -12.18 6.16
C ALA A 347 -10.69 -13.14 5.51
N ILE A 348 -10.46 -14.45 5.61
CA ILE A 348 -11.37 -15.48 5.06
C ILE A 348 -12.72 -15.44 5.78
N SER A 349 -12.73 -15.39 7.12
CA SER A 349 -13.96 -15.41 7.90
C SER A 349 -14.82 -14.16 7.65
N LEU A 350 -14.21 -12.97 7.57
CA LEU A 350 -14.92 -11.74 7.22
C LEU A 350 -15.48 -11.78 5.81
N ASN A 351 -14.67 -12.22 4.84
CA ASN A 351 -15.11 -12.35 3.44
C ASN A 351 -16.30 -13.30 3.32
N ILE A 352 -16.23 -14.48 3.94
CA ILE A 352 -17.31 -15.48 3.90
C ILE A 352 -18.53 -14.96 4.66
N GLY A 353 -18.36 -14.35 5.84
CA GLY A 353 -19.46 -13.82 6.64
C GLY A 353 -20.29 -12.79 5.88
N ILE A 354 -19.62 -11.80 5.28
CA ILE A 354 -20.30 -10.77 4.47
C ILE A 354 -20.92 -11.38 3.21
N ALA A 355 -20.21 -12.31 2.54
CA ALA A 355 -20.73 -13.00 1.36
C ALA A 355 -22.05 -13.73 1.66
N ILE A 356 -22.12 -14.45 2.78
CA ILE A 356 -23.33 -15.17 3.20
C ILE A 356 -24.49 -14.19 3.42
N VAL A 357 -24.26 -13.06 4.07
CA VAL A 357 -25.31 -12.05 4.30
C VAL A 357 -25.90 -11.57 2.98
N PHE A 358 -25.05 -11.13 2.03
CA PHE A 358 -25.53 -10.65 0.73
C PHE A 358 -26.15 -11.75 -0.13
N LEU A 359 -25.64 -12.97 -0.05
CA LEU A 359 -26.20 -14.12 -0.76
C LEU A 359 -27.59 -14.48 -0.21
N LEU A 360 -27.77 -14.45 1.10
CA LEU A 360 -29.10 -14.66 1.72
C LEU A 360 -30.10 -13.59 1.27
N ILE A 361 -29.68 -12.31 1.25
CA ILE A 361 -30.50 -11.22 0.73
C ILE A 361 -30.88 -11.51 -0.74
N ALA A 362 -29.94 -11.92 -1.56
CA ALA A 362 -30.20 -12.25 -2.96
C ALA A 362 -31.17 -13.43 -3.11
N ILE A 363 -31.01 -14.51 -2.34
CA ILE A 363 -31.85 -15.69 -2.38
C ILE A 363 -33.29 -15.37 -1.93
N VAL A 364 -33.44 -14.64 -0.82
CA VAL A 364 -34.76 -14.25 -0.31
C VAL A 364 -35.47 -13.33 -1.30
N ALA A 365 -34.76 -12.36 -1.86
CA ALA A 365 -35.33 -11.44 -2.84
C ALA A 365 -35.68 -12.15 -4.17
N PHE A 366 -34.86 -13.10 -4.60
CA PHE A 366 -35.13 -13.93 -5.77
C PHE A 366 -36.41 -14.75 -5.63
N ARG A 367 -36.58 -15.38 -4.47
CA ARG A 367 -37.81 -16.17 -4.17
C ARG A 367 -39.08 -15.31 -4.14
N LYS A 368 -39.01 -14.09 -3.53
CA LYS A 368 -40.14 -13.17 -3.42
C LYS A 368 -40.58 -12.55 -4.75
N ARG A 369 -39.67 -12.36 -5.71
CA ARG A 369 -39.96 -11.74 -7.02
C ARG A 369 -40.37 -12.73 -8.12
N GLU A 370 -40.73 -13.94 -7.76
CA GLU A 370 -41.17 -15.02 -8.67
C GLU A 370 -40.16 -15.34 -9.82
N GLY A 371 -38.91 -15.10 -9.57
CA GLY A 371 -37.82 -15.45 -10.51
C GLY A 371 -37.47 -14.35 -11.50
N LEU A 372 -37.03 -14.78 -12.68
CA LEU A 372 -36.38 -14.01 -13.77
C LEU A 372 -37.16 -12.81 -14.29
#